data_946b62ed2deb591658a89ad0f09b08e3
#
_entry.id   946b62ed2deb591658a89ad0f09b08e3
#
_cell.length_a   1.000
_cell.length_b   1.000
_cell.length_c   1.000
_cell.angle_alpha   90.00
_cell.angle_beta   90.00
_cell.angle_gamma   90.00
#
_symmetry.space_group_name_H-M   'P 1'
#
loop_
_entity.id
_entity.type
_entity.pdbx_description
1 polymer ?
#
loop_
_entity_poly.entity_id
_entity_poly.type
_entity_poly.pdbx_seq_one_letter_code
_entity_poly.pdbx_strand_id
1 'polypeptide(L)'
;KEIAQTCNGIIACLWEYYVAYIPYFPDKTTFIPLPIDYSNITSRVRTEPEKVNFFIGIQSARSDIKGTDIMYPVLKEIQKKYPDQCRITEAIDAPYAIYQKLMDDADVQLDQLYSYTPSMNSLLAMAKGVIVLGGGEEENYEIINEKELRPIINVYPSEEDIFQKLEYIVLNKERIPELSAQSIEYVRKHHNYVKVAQQYVDFWEAH
;
A
#
# COMPACT_ATOMS: atom_id res chain seq x y z
N LYS A 1 8.87 5.12 25.53
CA LYS A 1 7.94 4.89 26.65
C LYS A 1 7.71 6.18 27.47
N GLU A 2 8.75 6.90 27.86
CA GLU A 2 8.66 8.17 28.60
C GLU A 2 7.83 9.23 27.86
N ILE A 3 8.11 9.48 26.58
CA ILE A 3 7.35 10.45 25.75
C ILE A 3 5.86 10.10 25.73
N ALA A 4 5.51 8.84 25.51
CA ALA A 4 4.13 8.40 25.50
C ALA A 4 3.40 8.58 26.85
N GLN A 5 4.13 8.59 27.96
CA GLN A 5 3.56 8.85 29.30
C GLN A 5 3.26 10.34 29.51
N THR A 6 4.09 11.23 28.98
CA THR A 6 4.07 12.66 29.27
C THR A 6 3.37 13.53 28.22
N CYS A 7 3.18 13.03 26.98
CA CYS A 7 2.45 13.75 25.94
C CYS A 7 0.94 13.81 26.24
N ASN A 8 0.28 14.83 25.73
CA ASN A 8 -1.15 15.03 25.90
C ASN A 8 -1.96 14.03 25.05
N GLY A 9 -1.50 13.70 23.86
CA GLY A 9 -2.19 12.77 22.95
C GLY A 9 -1.23 11.98 22.08
N ILE A 10 -1.71 10.86 21.54
CA ILE A 10 -0.98 9.96 20.65
C ILE A 10 -1.81 9.73 19.39
N ILE A 11 -1.25 10.06 18.22
CA ILE A 11 -1.86 9.76 16.92
C ILE A 11 -1.06 8.61 16.31
N ALA A 12 -1.72 7.52 15.97
CA ALA A 12 -1.18 6.41 15.20
C ALA A 12 -1.77 6.44 13.79
N CYS A 13 -0.91 6.31 12.78
CA CYS A 13 -1.31 6.41 11.36
C CYS A 13 -1.27 5.08 10.60
N LEU A 14 -0.80 4.02 11.26
CA LEU A 14 -0.82 2.64 10.80
C LEU A 14 -1.41 1.77 11.90
N TRP A 15 -2.14 0.71 11.53
CA TRP A 15 -2.76 -0.19 12.49
C TRP A 15 -1.73 -0.80 13.45
N GLU A 16 -0.56 -1.17 12.95
CA GLU A 16 0.55 -1.74 13.74
C GLU A 16 1.02 -0.80 14.86
N TYR A 17 0.97 0.50 14.61
CA TYR A 17 1.30 1.50 15.63
C TYR A 17 0.13 1.72 16.58
N TYR A 18 -1.09 1.72 16.08
CA TYR A 18 -2.28 1.89 16.91
C TYR A 18 -2.39 0.81 17.98
N VAL A 19 -2.26 -0.47 17.61
CA VAL A 19 -2.34 -1.60 18.55
C VAL A 19 -1.17 -1.66 19.53
N ALA A 20 -0.05 -1.01 19.21
CA ALA A 20 1.08 -0.91 20.13
C ALA A 20 0.86 0.09 21.26
N TYR A 21 -0.02 1.08 21.10
CA TYR A 21 -0.26 2.14 22.07
C TYR A 21 -1.61 2.05 22.77
N ILE A 22 -2.68 1.69 22.05
CA ILE A 22 -4.05 1.70 22.59
C ILE A 22 -4.24 0.88 23.87
N PRO A 23 -3.59 -0.28 24.08
CA PRO A 23 -3.74 -1.05 25.30
C PRO A 23 -3.18 -0.36 26.55
N TYR A 24 -2.24 0.58 26.36
CA TYR A 24 -1.54 1.27 27.46
C TYR A 24 -2.03 2.70 27.67
N PHE A 25 -2.61 3.33 26.64
CA PHE A 25 -3.04 4.73 26.64
C PHE A 25 -4.38 4.92 25.93
N PRO A 26 -5.45 4.22 26.35
CA PRO A 26 -6.72 4.22 25.61
C PRO A 26 -7.37 5.61 25.55
N ASP A 27 -7.23 6.42 26.61
CA ASP A 27 -7.92 7.72 26.73
C ASP A 27 -7.26 8.83 25.89
N LYS A 28 -6.06 8.60 25.36
CA LYS A 28 -5.32 9.60 24.59
C LYS A 28 -4.71 9.09 23.28
N THR A 29 -5.04 7.86 22.88
CA THR A 29 -4.59 7.29 21.62
C THR A 29 -5.72 7.29 20.59
N THR A 30 -5.48 7.87 19.42
CA THR A 30 -6.41 7.81 18.30
C THR A 30 -5.71 7.30 17.04
N PHE A 31 -6.50 6.76 16.12
CA PHE A 31 -6.04 6.43 14.78
C PHE A 31 -6.44 7.56 13.82
N ILE A 32 -5.47 8.11 13.10
CA ILE A 32 -5.69 9.02 11.98
C ILE A 32 -4.84 8.52 10.82
N PRO A 33 -5.43 8.18 9.66
CA PRO A 33 -4.70 7.56 8.55
C PRO A 33 -3.65 8.50 7.95
N LEU A 34 -2.70 7.94 7.20
CA LEU A 34 -1.72 8.73 6.44
C LEU A 34 -2.42 9.60 5.39
N PRO A 35 -2.07 10.89 5.25
CA PRO A 35 -2.62 11.76 4.22
C PRO A 35 -1.88 11.57 2.89
N ILE A 36 -2.59 11.69 1.77
CA ILE A 36 -2.00 11.82 0.42
C ILE A 36 -2.50 13.10 -0.23
N ASP A 37 -1.58 13.98 -0.58
CA ASP A 37 -1.85 15.09 -1.49
C ASP A 37 -1.82 14.57 -2.93
N TYR A 38 -3.01 14.35 -3.47
CA TYR A 38 -3.18 13.92 -4.85
C TYR A 38 -3.55 15.06 -5.81
N SER A 39 -3.46 16.33 -5.39
CA SER A 39 -3.78 17.48 -6.23
C SER A 39 -2.92 17.58 -7.48
N ASN A 40 -1.67 17.12 -7.40
CA ASN A 40 -0.70 17.10 -8.49
C ASN A 40 -0.44 15.67 -9.04
N ILE A 41 -1.26 14.71 -8.67
CA ILE A 41 -1.14 13.33 -9.15
C ILE A 41 -2.11 13.11 -10.30
N THR A 42 -1.60 12.68 -11.44
CA THR A 42 -2.42 12.22 -12.56
C THR A 42 -2.97 10.83 -12.24
N SER A 43 -4.21 10.78 -11.76
CA SER A 43 -4.93 9.51 -11.55
C SER A 43 -5.42 8.96 -12.89
N ARG A 44 -5.12 7.71 -13.18
CA ARG A 44 -5.58 7.02 -14.39
C ARG A 44 -6.04 5.61 -14.04
N VAL A 45 -7.30 5.30 -14.26
CA VAL A 45 -7.79 3.91 -14.19
C VAL A 45 -7.05 3.09 -15.24
N ARG A 46 -6.45 1.98 -14.83
CA ARG A 46 -5.76 1.04 -15.72
C ARG A 46 -6.79 0.33 -16.61
N THR A 47 -6.44 0.09 -17.83
CA THR A 47 -7.20 -0.78 -18.74
C THR A 47 -6.69 -2.21 -18.60
N GLU A 48 -7.43 -3.18 -19.09
CA GLU A 48 -6.91 -4.55 -19.19
C GLU A 48 -5.64 -4.56 -20.06
N PRO A 49 -4.48 -4.98 -19.50
CA PRO A 49 -3.23 -4.96 -20.22
C PRO A 49 -3.06 -6.21 -21.09
N GLU A 50 -2.34 -6.08 -22.18
CA GLU A 50 -1.87 -7.24 -22.95
C GLU A 50 -0.92 -8.09 -22.08
N LYS A 51 0.06 -7.42 -21.43
CA LYS A 51 0.98 -8.01 -20.43
C LYS A 51 0.91 -7.21 -19.14
N VAL A 52 0.65 -7.88 -18.01
CA VAL A 52 0.66 -7.22 -16.70
C VAL A 52 2.06 -6.70 -16.37
N ASN A 53 2.18 -5.41 -16.10
CA ASN A 53 3.43 -4.79 -15.68
C ASN A 53 3.51 -4.74 -14.15
N PHE A 54 4.27 -5.65 -13.55
CA PHE A 54 4.59 -5.63 -12.14
C PHE A 54 5.75 -4.68 -11.85
N PHE A 55 5.56 -3.80 -10.90
CA PHE A 55 6.60 -2.90 -10.40
C PHE A 55 7.03 -3.31 -9.00
N ILE A 56 8.34 -3.39 -8.77
CA ILE A 56 8.93 -3.63 -7.46
C ILE A 56 10.02 -2.61 -7.16
N GLY A 57 9.91 -1.94 -6.01
CA GLY A 57 10.93 -1.04 -5.49
C GLY A 57 11.74 -1.71 -4.40
N ILE A 58 13.03 -1.92 -4.64
CA ILE A 58 13.94 -2.60 -3.73
C ILE A 58 14.92 -1.59 -3.15
N GLN A 59 14.92 -1.47 -1.84
CA GLN A 59 15.98 -0.81 -1.07
C GLN A 59 16.87 -1.92 -0.50
N SER A 60 18.06 -2.13 -1.08
CA SER A 60 18.95 -3.24 -0.74
C SER A 60 19.25 -3.33 0.77
N ALA A 61 19.44 -2.18 1.44
CA ALA A 61 19.71 -2.13 2.88
C ALA A 61 18.50 -2.44 3.78
N ARG A 62 17.30 -2.63 3.21
CA ARG A 62 16.03 -2.87 3.94
C ARG A 62 15.19 -3.97 3.31
N SER A 63 15.81 -4.79 2.46
CA SER A 63 15.10 -5.81 1.71
C SER A 63 14.44 -6.86 2.61
N ASP A 64 15.16 -7.30 3.63
CA ASP A 64 14.70 -8.23 4.67
C ASP A 64 13.57 -7.64 5.54
N ILE A 65 13.65 -6.34 5.88
CA ILE A 65 12.63 -5.65 6.69
C ILE A 65 11.31 -5.50 5.90
N LYS A 66 11.42 -5.30 4.58
CA LYS A 66 10.26 -5.13 3.70
C LYS A 66 9.74 -6.44 3.10
N GLY A 67 10.52 -7.51 3.18
CA GLY A 67 10.22 -8.80 2.56
C GLY A 67 10.38 -8.80 1.03
N THR A 68 11.09 -7.80 0.47
CA THR A 68 11.36 -7.76 -0.98
C THR A 68 12.36 -8.82 -1.41
N ASP A 69 13.18 -9.32 -0.49
CA ASP A 69 14.08 -10.49 -0.65
C ASP A 69 13.32 -11.79 -0.91
N ILE A 70 12.08 -11.90 -0.38
CA ILE A 70 11.17 -13.02 -0.64
C ILE A 70 10.32 -12.76 -1.88
N MET A 71 9.71 -11.57 -1.99
CA MET A 71 8.79 -11.25 -3.09
C MET A 71 9.47 -11.24 -4.47
N TYR A 72 10.70 -10.73 -4.55
CA TYR A 72 11.38 -10.57 -5.83
C TYR A 72 11.74 -11.89 -6.52
N PRO A 73 12.33 -12.91 -5.84
CA PRO A 73 12.53 -14.23 -6.45
C PRO A 73 11.24 -14.85 -6.95
N VAL A 74 10.16 -14.81 -6.17
CA VAL A 74 8.85 -15.33 -6.56
C VAL A 74 8.30 -14.62 -7.79
N LEU A 75 8.43 -13.28 -7.86
CA LEU A 75 8.03 -12.50 -9.03
C LEU A 75 8.81 -12.92 -10.29
N LYS A 76 10.10 -13.23 -10.16
CA LYS A 76 10.92 -13.78 -11.28
C LYS A 76 10.44 -15.16 -11.72
N GLU A 77 9.98 -16.00 -10.80
CA GLU A 77 9.39 -17.30 -11.16
C GLU A 77 8.09 -17.14 -11.95
N ILE A 78 7.24 -16.21 -11.54
CA ILE A 78 6.01 -15.86 -12.28
C ILE A 78 6.35 -15.39 -13.69
N GLN A 79 7.31 -14.49 -13.85
CA GLN A 79 7.74 -14.02 -15.17
C GLN A 79 8.27 -15.15 -16.04
N LYS A 80 9.02 -16.08 -15.45
CA LYS A 80 9.53 -17.28 -16.16
C LYS A 80 8.41 -18.22 -16.58
N LYS A 81 7.38 -18.38 -15.73
CA LYS A 81 6.21 -19.23 -16.03
C LYS A 81 5.28 -18.62 -17.08
N TYR A 82 5.14 -17.28 -17.06
CA TYR A 82 4.23 -16.53 -17.90
C TYR A 82 4.92 -15.41 -18.71
N PRO A 83 5.94 -15.71 -19.54
CA PRO A 83 6.79 -14.69 -20.19
C PRO A 83 6.03 -13.80 -21.18
N ASP A 84 4.93 -14.30 -21.73
CA ASP A 84 4.08 -13.58 -22.66
C ASP A 84 2.90 -12.84 -22.01
N GLN A 85 2.66 -13.05 -20.72
CA GLN A 85 1.52 -12.48 -20.00
C GLN A 85 1.91 -11.43 -18.97
N CYS A 86 3.18 -11.38 -18.55
CA CYS A 86 3.64 -10.37 -17.61
C CYS A 86 5.07 -9.88 -17.91
N ARG A 87 5.40 -8.73 -17.34
CA ARG A 87 6.74 -8.14 -17.33
C ARG A 87 7.02 -7.53 -15.96
N ILE A 88 8.30 -7.34 -15.64
CA ILE A 88 8.75 -6.74 -14.39
C ILE A 88 9.46 -5.42 -14.70
N THR A 89 9.11 -4.40 -13.94
CA THR A 89 9.82 -3.13 -13.86
C THR A 89 10.44 -3.02 -12.46
N GLU A 90 11.75 -2.85 -12.40
CA GLU A 90 12.52 -2.87 -11.15
C GLU A 90 13.09 -1.48 -10.85
N ALA A 91 13.01 -1.05 -9.59
CA ALA A 91 13.67 0.15 -9.08
C ALA A 91 14.55 -0.22 -7.88
N ILE A 92 15.80 -0.64 -8.16
CA ILE A 92 16.76 -1.06 -7.12
C ILE A 92 17.60 0.14 -6.72
N ASP A 93 17.54 0.54 -5.45
CA ASP A 93 18.24 1.70 -4.87
C ASP A 93 18.14 2.97 -5.74
N ALA A 94 17.02 3.09 -6.46
CA ALA A 94 16.80 4.15 -7.41
C ALA A 94 16.47 5.50 -6.72
N PRO A 95 16.95 6.64 -7.27
CA PRO A 95 16.51 7.95 -6.83
C PRO A 95 14.99 8.09 -6.94
N TYR A 96 14.37 8.82 -5.99
CA TYR A 96 12.92 8.95 -5.88
C TYR A 96 12.21 9.37 -7.18
N ALA A 97 12.79 10.32 -7.92
CA ALA A 97 12.21 10.77 -9.21
C ALA A 97 12.18 9.65 -10.28
N ILE A 98 13.20 8.79 -10.29
CA ILE A 98 13.24 7.61 -11.19
C ILE A 98 12.23 6.57 -10.73
N TYR A 99 12.18 6.31 -9.43
CA TYR A 99 11.21 5.40 -8.82
C TYR A 99 9.77 5.78 -9.19
N GLN A 100 9.40 7.06 -9.03
CA GLN A 100 8.07 7.55 -9.38
C GLN A 100 7.74 7.36 -10.87
N LYS A 101 8.71 7.66 -11.75
CA LYS A 101 8.54 7.52 -13.19
C LYS A 101 8.34 6.06 -13.62
N LEU A 102 9.09 5.14 -13.00
CA LEU A 102 8.94 3.70 -13.28
C LEU A 102 7.59 3.16 -12.79
N MET A 103 7.08 3.69 -11.68
CA MET A 103 5.75 3.36 -11.15
C MET A 103 4.62 3.82 -12.08
N ASP A 104 4.79 4.92 -12.82
CA ASP A 104 3.72 5.49 -13.67
C ASP A 104 3.19 4.50 -14.72
N ASP A 105 4.05 3.61 -15.22
CA ASP A 105 3.72 2.61 -16.23
C ASP A 105 3.31 1.25 -15.65
N ALA A 106 3.28 1.11 -14.32
CA ALA A 106 2.93 -0.14 -13.66
C ALA A 106 1.42 -0.37 -13.64
N ASP A 107 1.02 -1.63 -13.70
CA ASP A 107 -0.34 -2.07 -13.42
C ASP A 107 -0.47 -2.48 -11.95
N VAL A 108 0.54 -3.16 -11.42
CA VAL A 108 0.58 -3.68 -10.05
C VAL A 108 1.94 -3.35 -9.41
N GLN A 109 1.90 -2.79 -8.21
CA GLN A 109 3.10 -2.58 -7.38
C GLN A 109 3.16 -3.62 -6.27
N LEU A 110 4.33 -4.27 -6.12
CA LEU A 110 4.67 -5.02 -4.93
C LEU A 110 5.25 -4.03 -3.90
N ASP A 111 4.59 -3.93 -2.72
CA ASP A 111 5.07 -3.05 -1.64
C ASP A 111 5.76 -3.88 -0.54
N GLN A 112 5.40 -3.71 0.70
CA GLN A 112 6.03 -4.43 1.81
C GLN A 112 5.17 -5.61 2.28
N LEU A 113 5.87 -6.69 2.66
CA LEU A 113 5.26 -7.95 3.06
C LEU A 113 4.81 -7.96 4.54
N TYR A 114 5.55 -7.23 5.39
CA TYR A 114 5.34 -7.22 6.85
C TYR A 114 4.58 -5.99 7.32
N SER A 115 3.44 -5.69 6.71
CA SER A 115 2.56 -4.58 7.10
C SER A 115 1.11 -4.97 7.00
N TYR A 116 0.30 -4.54 7.96
CA TYR A 116 -1.16 -4.70 7.94
C TYR A 116 -1.85 -3.63 7.11
N THR A 117 -1.22 -2.46 7.00
CA THR A 117 -1.80 -1.26 6.36
C THR A 117 -0.91 -0.73 5.25
N PRO A 118 -1.49 -0.07 4.23
CA PRO A 118 -0.72 0.49 3.12
C PRO A 118 0.20 1.62 3.58
N SER A 119 1.45 1.59 3.11
CA SER A 119 2.43 2.64 3.34
C SER A 119 2.21 3.85 2.43
N MET A 120 3.00 4.94 2.62
CA MET A 120 2.96 6.11 1.74
C MET A 120 3.22 5.77 0.27
N ASN A 121 4.10 4.80 -0.02
CA ASN A 121 4.36 4.38 -1.40
C ASN A 121 3.17 3.65 -2.01
N SER A 122 2.51 2.78 -1.23
CA SER A 122 1.28 2.10 -1.63
C SER A 122 0.18 3.12 -1.94
N LEU A 123 -0.03 4.08 -1.03
CA LEU A 123 -1.05 5.12 -1.22
C LEU A 123 -0.77 6.00 -2.44
N LEU A 124 0.50 6.31 -2.71
CA LEU A 124 0.91 7.03 -3.93
C LEU A 124 0.60 6.22 -5.20
N ALA A 125 0.91 4.93 -5.19
CA ALA A 125 0.59 4.03 -6.29
C ALA A 125 -0.92 3.95 -6.54
N MET A 126 -1.69 3.73 -5.47
CA MET A 126 -3.16 3.69 -5.52
C MET A 126 -3.76 5.00 -6.01
N ALA A 127 -3.23 6.15 -5.61
CA ALA A 127 -3.66 7.46 -6.11
C ALA A 127 -3.45 7.62 -7.62
N LYS A 128 -2.42 6.96 -8.19
CA LYS A 128 -2.15 6.89 -9.63
C LYS A 128 -2.99 5.83 -10.36
N GLY A 129 -3.75 5.02 -9.63
CA GLY A 129 -4.50 3.89 -10.17
C GLY A 129 -3.68 2.62 -10.36
N VAL A 130 -2.51 2.52 -9.75
CA VAL A 130 -1.74 1.27 -9.67
C VAL A 130 -2.30 0.41 -8.55
N ILE A 131 -2.50 -0.88 -8.82
CA ILE A 131 -2.96 -1.84 -7.83
C ILE A 131 -1.78 -2.17 -6.89
N VAL A 132 -2.06 -2.35 -5.61
CA VAL A 132 -1.03 -2.74 -4.62
C VAL A 132 -1.20 -4.20 -4.24
N LEU A 133 -0.09 -4.94 -4.28
CA LEU A 133 0.07 -6.24 -3.67
C LEU A 133 0.97 -6.05 -2.43
N GLY A 134 0.40 -6.25 -1.24
CA GLY A 134 1.07 -5.94 0.03
C GLY A 134 0.14 -5.98 1.22
N GLY A 135 0.37 -5.15 2.24
CA GLY A 135 -0.45 -5.06 3.43
C GLY A 135 -1.85 -4.52 3.17
N GLY A 136 -2.83 -5.38 3.25
CA GLY A 136 -4.25 -5.08 3.10
C GLY A 136 -5.08 -6.03 3.95
N GLU A 137 -4.65 -6.24 5.20
CA GLU A 137 -5.34 -7.10 6.17
C GLU A 137 -6.73 -6.55 6.52
N GLU A 138 -7.60 -7.39 7.05
CA GLU A 138 -8.97 -6.98 7.42
C GLU A 138 -8.95 -5.85 8.45
N GLU A 139 -7.98 -5.86 9.36
CA GLU A 139 -7.76 -4.83 10.37
C GLU A 139 -7.52 -3.43 9.76
N ASN A 140 -6.91 -3.35 8.57
CA ASN A 140 -6.76 -2.10 7.84
C ASN A 140 -8.13 -1.51 7.47
N TYR A 141 -9.05 -2.34 7.04
CA TYR A 141 -10.38 -1.90 6.62
C TYR A 141 -11.29 -1.63 7.82
N GLU A 142 -11.18 -2.43 8.87
CA GLU A 142 -11.95 -2.27 10.10
C GLU A 142 -11.63 -0.94 10.80
N ILE A 143 -10.34 -0.58 10.94
CA ILE A 143 -9.94 0.62 11.68
C ILE A 143 -10.38 1.92 11.00
N ILE A 144 -10.55 1.93 9.67
CA ILE A 144 -11.07 3.05 8.89
C ILE A 144 -12.56 2.90 8.56
N ASN A 145 -13.22 1.84 9.06
CA ASN A 145 -14.62 1.50 8.80
C ASN A 145 -14.96 1.40 7.30
N GLU A 146 -14.05 0.79 6.51
CA GLU A 146 -14.28 0.54 5.09
C GLU A 146 -14.90 -0.86 4.89
N LYS A 147 -16.09 -0.91 4.27
CA LYS A 147 -16.86 -2.16 4.09
C LYS A 147 -16.98 -2.63 2.65
N GLU A 148 -16.75 -1.74 1.70
CA GLU A 148 -17.05 -1.98 0.28
C GLU A 148 -15.79 -2.09 -0.58
N LEU A 149 -14.84 -1.17 -0.39
CA LEU A 149 -13.63 -1.13 -1.20
C LEU A 149 -12.58 -2.11 -0.69
N ARG A 150 -12.09 -2.98 -1.58
CA ARG A 150 -11.03 -3.97 -1.29
C ARG A 150 -9.96 -3.94 -2.40
N PRO A 151 -9.31 -2.79 -2.64
CA PRO A 151 -8.41 -2.63 -3.77
C PRO A 151 -7.03 -3.28 -3.58
N ILE A 152 -6.62 -3.54 -2.33
CA ILE A 152 -5.30 -4.08 -2.03
C ILE A 152 -5.37 -5.61 -2.09
N ILE A 153 -4.46 -6.20 -2.84
CA ILE A 153 -4.30 -7.65 -2.86
C ILE A 153 -3.39 -8.01 -1.70
N ASN A 154 -4.02 -8.49 -0.62
CA ASN A 154 -3.29 -8.87 0.58
C ASN A 154 -2.41 -10.10 0.33
N VAL A 155 -1.19 -10.10 0.88
CA VAL A 155 -0.25 -11.23 0.84
C VAL A 155 0.29 -11.53 2.22
N TYR A 156 0.40 -12.81 2.52
CA TYR A 156 1.08 -13.31 3.69
C TYR A 156 2.58 -13.54 3.42
N PRO A 157 3.45 -13.52 4.44
CA PRO A 157 4.89 -13.76 4.30
C PRO A 157 5.22 -15.23 4.01
N SER A 158 4.79 -15.70 2.84
CA SER A 158 4.95 -17.04 2.32
C SER A 158 5.18 -16.98 0.82
N GLU A 159 6.22 -17.64 0.32
CA GLU A 159 6.50 -17.75 -1.13
C GLU A 159 5.30 -18.32 -1.88
N GLU A 160 4.62 -19.31 -1.28
CA GLU A 160 3.44 -19.95 -1.88
C GLU A 160 2.28 -18.96 -2.02
N ASP A 161 1.94 -18.18 -0.98
CA ASP A 161 0.86 -17.20 -1.03
C ASP A 161 1.17 -16.08 -2.03
N ILE A 162 2.41 -15.56 -2.01
CA ILE A 162 2.86 -14.55 -2.97
C ILE A 162 2.73 -15.08 -4.40
N PHE A 163 3.18 -16.33 -4.64
CA PHE A 163 3.08 -16.95 -5.96
C PHE A 163 1.62 -17.06 -6.42
N GLN A 164 0.74 -17.57 -5.57
CA GLN A 164 -0.69 -17.73 -5.87
C GLN A 164 -1.36 -16.38 -6.19
N LYS A 165 -1.04 -15.32 -5.42
CA LYS A 165 -1.60 -13.97 -5.65
C LYS A 165 -1.09 -13.35 -6.95
N LEU A 166 0.20 -13.48 -7.24
CA LEU A 166 0.77 -13.01 -8.51
C LEU A 166 0.20 -13.77 -9.71
N GLU A 167 0.10 -15.10 -9.61
CA GLU A 167 -0.51 -15.95 -10.64
C GLU A 167 -1.96 -15.59 -10.87
N TYR A 168 -2.73 -15.37 -9.79
CA TYR A 168 -4.11 -14.94 -9.90
C TYR A 168 -4.25 -13.65 -10.71
N ILE A 169 -3.38 -12.64 -10.50
CA ILE A 169 -3.41 -11.38 -11.23
C ILE A 169 -3.14 -11.62 -12.73
N VAL A 170 -2.11 -12.43 -13.04
CA VAL A 170 -1.75 -12.73 -14.44
C VAL A 170 -2.89 -13.43 -15.18
N LEU A 171 -3.59 -14.34 -14.51
CA LEU A 171 -4.68 -15.13 -15.09
C LEU A 171 -6.04 -14.44 -15.08
N ASN A 172 -6.21 -13.34 -14.33
CA ASN A 172 -7.45 -12.57 -14.21
C ASN A 172 -7.21 -11.08 -14.46
N LYS A 173 -6.44 -10.75 -15.49
CA LYS A 173 -6.05 -9.37 -15.82
C LYS A 173 -7.24 -8.47 -16.20
N GLU A 174 -8.38 -9.06 -16.58
CA GLU A 174 -9.64 -8.35 -16.80
C GLU A 174 -10.19 -7.66 -15.54
N ARG A 175 -9.71 -8.05 -14.34
CA ARG A 175 -10.06 -7.38 -13.07
C ARG A 175 -9.24 -6.14 -12.76
N ILE A 176 -8.15 -5.92 -13.50
CA ILE A 176 -7.27 -4.76 -13.29
C ILE A 176 -8.00 -3.43 -13.37
N PRO A 177 -8.90 -3.18 -14.35
CA PRO A 177 -9.64 -1.91 -14.41
C PRO A 177 -10.49 -1.65 -13.16
N GLU A 178 -11.17 -2.67 -12.65
CA GLU A 178 -12.00 -2.57 -11.43
C GLU A 178 -11.15 -2.24 -10.21
N LEU A 179 -10.09 -3.02 -9.94
CA LEU A 179 -9.20 -2.82 -8.81
C LEU A 179 -8.47 -1.49 -8.86
N SER A 180 -8.09 -1.04 -10.06
CA SER A 180 -7.50 0.27 -10.28
C SER A 180 -8.46 1.41 -9.94
N ALA A 181 -9.71 1.32 -10.35
CA ALA A 181 -10.74 2.30 -10.00
C ALA A 181 -10.98 2.35 -8.49
N GLN A 182 -11.10 1.19 -7.85
CA GLN A 182 -11.25 1.07 -6.40
C GLN A 182 -10.03 1.64 -5.65
N SER A 183 -8.80 1.47 -6.16
CA SER A 183 -7.58 2.04 -5.57
C SER A 183 -7.64 3.56 -5.50
N ILE A 184 -8.03 4.22 -6.59
CA ILE A 184 -8.18 5.67 -6.65
C ILE A 184 -9.28 6.13 -5.67
N GLU A 185 -10.41 5.45 -5.66
CA GLU A 185 -11.55 5.79 -4.79
C GLU A 185 -11.19 5.63 -3.32
N TYR A 186 -10.53 4.52 -2.96
CA TYR A 186 -10.06 4.26 -1.60
C TYR A 186 -9.19 5.40 -1.06
N VAL A 187 -8.20 5.85 -1.83
CA VAL A 187 -7.33 6.96 -1.42
C VAL A 187 -8.12 8.26 -1.28
N ARG A 188 -9.01 8.57 -2.21
CA ARG A 188 -9.84 9.78 -2.15
C ARG A 188 -10.79 9.80 -0.98
N LYS A 189 -11.33 8.64 -0.60
CA LYS A 189 -12.27 8.49 0.51
C LYS A 189 -11.58 8.60 1.87
N HIS A 190 -10.47 7.87 2.07
CA HIS A 190 -9.85 7.67 3.38
C HIS A 190 -8.55 8.45 3.62
N HIS A 191 -7.83 8.80 2.56
CA HIS A 191 -6.50 9.42 2.64
C HIS A 191 -6.44 10.85 2.07
N ASN A 192 -7.61 11.50 1.92
CA ASN A 192 -7.70 12.89 1.49
C ASN A 192 -6.95 13.80 2.47
N TYR A 193 -5.87 14.44 2.00
CA TYR A 193 -4.98 15.22 2.85
C TYR A 193 -5.66 16.36 3.61
N VAL A 194 -6.69 17.02 3.02
CA VAL A 194 -7.42 18.08 3.68
C VAL A 194 -8.28 17.52 4.82
N LYS A 195 -9.00 16.44 4.55
CA LYS A 195 -9.83 15.77 5.57
C LYS A 195 -8.99 15.19 6.70
N VAL A 196 -7.86 14.57 6.36
CA VAL A 196 -6.94 14.00 7.34
C VAL A 196 -6.29 15.12 8.17
N ALA A 197 -5.84 16.22 7.53
CA ALA A 197 -5.28 17.36 8.26
C ALA A 197 -6.31 17.96 9.25
N GLN A 198 -7.60 18.02 8.88
CA GLN A 198 -8.64 18.47 9.79
C GLN A 198 -8.77 17.56 11.02
N GLN A 199 -8.68 16.23 10.84
CA GLN A 199 -8.70 15.28 11.97
C GLN A 199 -7.52 15.52 12.94
N TYR A 200 -6.34 15.89 12.43
CA TYR A 200 -5.20 16.26 13.28
C TYR A 200 -5.48 17.55 14.06
N VAL A 201 -6.05 18.57 13.41
CA VAL A 201 -6.42 19.83 14.09
C VAL A 201 -7.47 19.57 15.18
N ASP A 202 -8.55 18.87 14.86
CA ASP A 202 -9.62 18.52 15.80
C ASP A 202 -9.07 17.76 17.01
N PHE A 203 -8.13 16.83 16.78
CA PHE A 203 -7.48 16.09 17.86
C PHE A 203 -6.63 16.99 18.75
N TRP A 204 -5.83 17.91 18.17
CA TRP A 204 -4.98 18.82 18.95
C TRP A 204 -5.79 19.84 19.77
N GLU A 205 -6.93 20.29 19.24
CA GLU A 205 -7.82 21.21 19.96
C GLU A 205 -8.55 20.52 21.14
N ALA A 206 -8.72 19.19 21.07
CA ALA A 206 -9.37 18.41 22.11
C ALA A 206 -8.43 17.97 23.25
N HIS A 207 -7.10 18.06 23.07
CA HIS A 207 -6.05 17.58 23.99
C HIS A 207 -5.04 18.68 24.34
#